data_dfb3e9443b9999f0307590322b95777c
#
_entry.id   dfb3e9443b9999f0307590322b95777c
#
_cell.length_a   1.000
_cell.length_b   1.000
_cell.length_c   1.000
_cell.angle_alpha   90.00
_cell.angle_beta   90.00
_cell.angle_gamma   90.00
#
_symmetry.space_group_name_H-M   'P 1'
#
loop_
_entity.id
_entity.type
_entity.pdbx_description
1 polymer ?
#
loop_
_entity_poly.entity_id
_entity_poly.type
_entity_poly.pdbx_seq_one_letter_code
_entity_poly.pdbx_strand_id
1 'polypeptide(L)'
;VRAVISRWGVILAAGLGLVVLAVVVFTGVGPLMQPRSGAAPSIMAPAPNVDEPTPVSGPETAVLAGGCFWGVQGVYAHVKGVTEAESGYAGGDRATANYETVSTGSTGHAESVRITYDPTQVTYGQLLQIFFSVVQDPTQLNRQGPDEGTQYRSAIFAQDATQQRVAQSYIDQLTQAAVFPGPIVTSVVPPKAAFFPAERYHQDFLNSNPSFPYIATFDMPKLDSLKQLFPALYRDQPTLVLANGR
;
A
#
# COMPACT_ATOMS: atom_id res chain seq x y z
N VAL A 1 72.79 32.03 25.50
CA VAL A 1 73.25 33.20 26.26
C VAL A 1 72.06 33.99 26.76
N ARG A 2 71.96 34.04 28.09
CA ARG A 2 71.34 35.02 28.97
C ARG A 2 69.78 35.13 29.01
N ALA A 3 69.35 34.75 30.22
CA ALA A 3 68.11 35.10 30.89
C ALA A 3 68.05 36.59 31.24
N VAL A 4 66.81 37.13 31.34
CA VAL A 4 66.52 38.21 32.32
C VAL A 4 65.14 37.99 32.92
N ILE A 5 65.12 37.94 34.23
CA ILE A 5 63.96 37.84 35.17
C ILE A 5 63.54 39.26 35.52
N SER A 6 62.23 39.49 35.71
CA SER A 6 61.68 40.57 36.57
C SER A 6 60.19 40.31 36.74
N ARG A 7 59.70 39.98 37.81
CA ARG A 7 59.37 40.25 39.22
C ARG A 7 58.33 41.39 39.36
N TRP A 8 57.27 41.00 40.12
CA TRP A 8 56.37 41.71 41.04
C TRP A 8 55.07 42.35 40.52
N GLY A 9 53.98 41.94 41.24
CA GLY A 9 52.79 42.72 41.46
C GLY A 9 51.59 41.91 41.89
N VAL A 10 51.53 41.57 43.22
CA VAL A 10 50.34 41.02 43.86
C VAL A 10 49.40 42.17 44.19
N ILE A 11 48.14 42.11 43.74
CA ILE A 11 47.05 42.86 44.34
C ILE A 11 45.92 41.91 44.63
N LEU A 12 45.64 41.65 45.90
CA LEU A 12 44.45 41.00 46.43
C LEU A 12 43.29 42.00 46.36
N ALA A 13 42.23 41.61 45.66
CA ALA A 13 40.92 42.21 45.83
C ALA A 13 39.91 41.07 46.02
N ALA A 14 39.40 40.97 47.27
CA ALA A 14 38.33 40.06 47.63
C ALA A 14 37.01 40.60 47.04
N GLY A 15 36.45 39.88 46.11
CA GLY A 15 35.08 40.10 45.61
C GLY A 15 34.28 38.83 45.79
N LEU A 16 33.33 38.80 46.74
CA LEU A 16 32.32 37.77 46.85
C LEU A 16 31.44 37.79 45.56
N GLY A 17 31.71 36.91 44.65
CA GLY A 17 30.85 36.66 43.47
C GLY A 17 30.05 35.41 43.71
N LEU A 18 28.73 35.55 43.89
CA LEU A 18 27.78 34.45 43.95
C LEU A 18 27.83 33.70 42.58
N VAL A 19 28.39 32.51 42.60
CA VAL A 19 28.31 31.63 41.39
C VAL A 19 26.94 30.94 41.47
N VAL A 20 25.98 31.48 40.73
CA VAL A 20 24.72 30.78 40.45
C VAL A 20 25.02 29.68 39.41
N LEU A 21 25.15 28.45 39.87
CA LEU A 21 25.27 27.27 39.03
C LEU A 21 23.88 27.00 38.39
N ALA A 22 23.64 27.51 37.18
CA ALA A 22 22.46 27.13 36.42
C ALA A 22 22.66 25.69 35.96
N VAL A 23 22.05 24.74 36.67
CA VAL A 23 21.91 23.35 36.20
C VAL A 23 20.89 23.34 35.08
N VAL A 24 21.35 23.41 33.83
CA VAL A 24 20.52 23.15 32.65
C VAL A 24 20.28 21.64 32.62
N VAL A 25 19.15 21.21 33.18
CA VAL A 25 18.66 19.85 32.99
C VAL A 25 18.19 19.76 31.54
N PHE A 26 19.02 19.23 30.63
CA PHE A 26 18.60 18.77 29.30
C PHE A 26 17.71 17.56 29.54
N THR A 27 16.40 17.78 29.65
CA THR A 27 15.41 16.71 29.44
C THR A 27 15.40 16.42 27.97
N GLY A 28 16.35 15.62 27.49
CA GLY A 28 16.38 15.06 26.17
C GLY A 28 15.23 14.06 26.01
N VAL A 29 13.99 14.55 25.85
CA VAL A 29 12.95 13.77 25.22
C VAL A 29 13.27 13.82 23.73
N GLY A 30 14.15 12.91 23.32
CA GLY A 30 14.32 12.60 21.90
C GLY A 30 12.94 12.26 21.34
N PRO A 31 12.64 12.60 20.08
CA PRO A 31 11.38 12.18 19.48
C PRO A 31 11.28 10.67 19.67
N LEU A 32 10.23 10.22 20.38
CA LEU A 32 9.88 8.82 20.47
C LEU A 32 9.74 8.34 19.02
N MET A 33 10.70 7.53 18.59
CA MET A 33 10.68 6.87 17.30
C MET A 33 9.47 5.94 17.38
N GLN A 34 8.33 6.43 16.89
CA GLN A 34 7.15 5.57 16.71
C GLN A 34 7.60 4.45 15.81
N PRO A 35 7.32 3.18 16.14
CA PRO A 35 7.56 2.10 15.20
C PRO A 35 6.82 2.47 13.93
N ARG A 36 7.57 2.65 12.83
CA ARG A 36 6.96 2.79 11.51
C ARG A 36 6.20 1.49 11.30
N SER A 37 4.87 1.54 11.41
CA SER A 37 4.05 0.47 10.88
C SER A 37 4.48 0.31 9.42
N GLY A 38 4.89 -0.88 9.01
CA GLY A 38 5.34 -1.13 7.64
C GLY A 38 4.21 -1.01 6.61
N ALA A 39 3.00 -0.70 7.05
CA ALA A 39 1.86 -0.43 6.20
C ALA A 39 2.01 0.95 5.53
N ALA A 40 1.65 1.03 4.26
CA ALA A 40 1.51 2.30 3.55
C ALA A 40 0.57 3.23 4.32
N PRO A 41 0.83 4.55 4.36
CA PRO A 41 -0.06 5.48 5.03
C PRO A 41 -1.43 5.45 4.34
N SER A 42 -2.47 5.13 5.11
CA SER A 42 -3.84 5.14 4.61
C SER A 42 -4.33 6.58 4.46
N ILE A 43 -4.53 6.99 3.22
CA ILE A 43 -5.06 8.32 2.86
C ILE A 43 -6.43 8.10 2.24
N MET A 44 -7.48 8.75 2.76
CA MET A 44 -8.77 8.73 2.08
C MET A 44 -8.67 9.51 0.76
N ALA A 45 -8.48 8.80 -0.34
CA ALA A 45 -8.55 9.38 -1.66
C ALA A 45 -9.98 9.89 -1.95
N PRO A 46 -10.17 11.03 -2.63
CA PRO A 46 -11.49 11.50 -3.02
C PRO A 46 -12.19 10.46 -3.92
N ALA A 47 -13.51 10.42 -3.87
CA ALA A 47 -14.28 9.57 -4.79
C ALA A 47 -13.97 9.92 -6.25
N PRO A 48 -13.95 8.95 -7.18
CA PRO A 48 -13.74 9.24 -8.60
C PRO A 48 -14.88 10.09 -9.16
N ASN A 49 -14.53 11.08 -9.97
CA ASN A 49 -15.50 11.95 -10.67
C ASN A 49 -16.16 11.23 -11.86
N VAL A 50 -15.50 10.19 -12.37
CA VAL A 50 -15.97 9.37 -13.50
C VAL A 50 -15.97 7.92 -13.05
N ASP A 51 -17.07 7.22 -13.27
CA ASP A 51 -17.23 5.81 -12.97
C ASP A 51 -17.86 5.06 -14.16
N GLU A 52 -17.91 3.75 -14.08
CA GLU A 52 -18.66 2.96 -15.05
C GLU A 52 -20.16 3.21 -14.91
N PRO A 53 -20.90 3.21 -16.03
CA PRO A 53 -22.35 3.18 -15.94
C PRO A 53 -22.76 1.87 -15.26
N THR A 54 -23.72 1.94 -14.32
CA THR A 54 -24.22 0.74 -13.66
C THR A 54 -24.76 -0.23 -14.74
N PRO A 55 -24.20 -1.45 -14.86
CA PRO A 55 -24.64 -2.39 -15.86
C PRO A 55 -26.05 -2.88 -15.58
N VAL A 56 -26.73 -3.31 -16.62
CA VAL A 56 -28.11 -3.78 -16.54
C VAL A 56 -28.23 -5.15 -15.88
N SER A 57 -27.15 -5.97 -15.90
CA SER A 57 -27.14 -7.29 -15.25
C SER A 57 -25.76 -7.95 -15.21
N GLY A 58 -25.53 -8.73 -14.17
CA GLY A 58 -24.44 -9.67 -14.02
C GLY A 58 -23.22 -9.12 -13.27
N PRO A 59 -22.35 -10.03 -12.79
CA PRO A 59 -21.11 -9.66 -12.14
C PRO A 59 -20.10 -9.10 -13.15
N GLU A 60 -19.26 -8.20 -12.67
CA GLU A 60 -18.11 -7.66 -13.40
C GLU A 60 -16.78 -8.11 -12.77
N THR A 61 -15.69 -7.85 -13.49
CA THR A 61 -14.34 -8.19 -13.00
C THR A 61 -13.41 -7.00 -13.11
N ALA A 62 -12.54 -6.83 -12.10
CA ALA A 62 -11.38 -5.94 -12.12
C ALA A 62 -10.11 -6.76 -11.84
N VAL A 63 -8.97 -6.35 -12.40
CA VAL A 63 -7.66 -6.97 -12.11
C VAL A 63 -6.69 -5.89 -11.68
N LEU A 64 -6.23 -5.99 -10.42
CA LEU A 64 -5.42 -4.98 -9.76
C LEU A 64 -4.15 -5.60 -9.18
N ALA A 65 -3.02 -4.91 -9.35
CA ALA A 65 -1.71 -5.26 -8.77
C ALA A 65 -1.25 -4.13 -7.85
N GLY A 66 -0.99 -4.42 -6.59
CA GLY A 66 -0.64 -3.43 -5.57
C GLY A 66 0.33 -3.95 -4.52
N GLY A 67 1.39 -4.65 -4.93
CA GLY A 67 2.34 -5.34 -4.05
C GLY A 67 1.99 -6.80 -3.85
N CYS A 68 2.41 -7.38 -2.72
CA CYS A 68 2.08 -8.76 -2.36
C CYS A 68 0.57 -9.03 -2.44
N PHE A 69 0.17 -9.98 -3.26
CA PHE A 69 -1.24 -10.27 -3.52
C PHE A 69 -2.00 -10.82 -2.30
N TRP A 70 -1.32 -11.32 -1.26
CA TRP A 70 -2.00 -11.76 -0.02
C TRP A 70 -2.78 -10.62 0.65
N GLY A 71 -2.14 -9.46 0.76
CA GLY A 71 -2.78 -8.26 1.32
C GLY A 71 -3.86 -7.68 0.41
N VAL A 72 -3.59 -7.66 -0.90
CA VAL A 72 -4.57 -7.17 -1.90
C VAL A 72 -5.82 -8.05 -1.88
N GLN A 73 -5.66 -9.38 -1.95
CA GLN A 73 -6.76 -10.34 -1.87
C GLN A 73 -7.53 -10.18 -0.57
N GLY A 74 -6.82 -10.11 0.57
CA GLY A 74 -7.43 -9.96 1.88
C GLY A 74 -8.32 -8.72 1.97
N VAL A 75 -7.85 -7.57 1.48
CA VAL A 75 -8.65 -6.34 1.46
C VAL A 75 -9.92 -6.52 0.66
N TYR A 76 -9.84 -7.01 -0.59
CA TYR A 76 -11.04 -7.13 -1.43
C TYR A 76 -11.98 -8.25 -1.00
N ALA A 77 -11.48 -9.31 -0.39
CA ALA A 77 -12.32 -10.34 0.23
C ALA A 77 -13.24 -9.77 1.32
N HIS A 78 -12.85 -8.67 1.97
CA HIS A 78 -13.62 -7.97 2.99
C HIS A 78 -14.46 -6.79 2.46
N VAL A 79 -14.61 -6.63 1.15
CA VAL A 79 -15.45 -5.59 0.54
C VAL A 79 -16.84 -6.15 0.22
N LYS A 80 -17.91 -5.47 0.70
CA LYS A 80 -19.31 -5.79 0.32
C LYS A 80 -19.47 -5.59 -1.19
N GLY A 81 -20.24 -6.48 -1.81
CA GLY A 81 -20.41 -6.50 -3.26
C GLY A 81 -19.35 -7.32 -4.00
N VAL A 82 -18.16 -7.53 -3.42
CA VAL A 82 -17.19 -8.48 -3.97
C VAL A 82 -17.65 -9.91 -3.70
N THR A 83 -17.78 -10.69 -4.76
CA THR A 83 -18.21 -12.09 -4.70
C THR A 83 -17.05 -13.07 -4.76
N GLU A 84 -15.91 -12.66 -5.35
CA GLU A 84 -14.67 -13.44 -5.38
C GLU A 84 -13.47 -12.49 -5.50
N ALA A 85 -12.40 -12.78 -4.76
CA ALA A 85 -11.10 -12.14 -4.93
C ALA A 85 -10.06 -13.25 -5.04
N GLU A 86 -9.40 -13.40 -6.19
CA GLU A 86 -8.50 -14.49 -6.51
C GLU A 86 -7.09 -13.96 -6.78
N SER A 87 -6.09 -14.44 -6.04
CA SER A 87 -4.67 -14.13 -6.27
C SER A 87 -4.17 -14.76 -7.57
N GLY A 88 -3.31 -14.06 -8.30
CA GLY A 88 -2.75 -14.55 -9.55
C GLY A 88 -1.67 -13.64 -10.12
N TYR A 89 -1.41 -13.82 -11.39
CA TYR A 89 -0.36 -13.14 -12.15
C TYR A 89 -0.92 -12.52 -13.42
N ALA A 90 -0.54 -11.28 -13.72
CA ALA A 90 -0.94 -10.60 -14.94
C ALA A 90 0.23 -9.80 -15.55
N GLY A 91 0.22 -9.65 -16.88
CA GLY A 91 1.20 -8.84 -17.62
C GLY A 91 2.35 -9.60 -18.26
N GLY A 92 2.50 -10.88 -17.98
CA GLY A 92 3.49 -11.78 -18.60
C GLY A 92 2.85 -12.92 -19.38
N ASP A 93 3.67 -13.86 -19.85
CA ASP A 93 3.25 -15.01 -20.64
C ASP A 93 2.79 -16.19 -19.78
N ARG A 94 1.82 -16.99 -20.29
CA ARG A 94 1.32 -18.20 -19.61
C ARG A 94 2.42 -19.15 -19.14
N ALA A 95 3.49 -19.31 -19.94
CA ALA A 95 4.56 -20.25 -19.65
C ALA A 95 5.35 -19.91 -18.38
N THR A 96 5.30 -18.63 -17.95
CA THR A 96 6.01 -18.12 -16.76
C THR A 96 5.08 -17.74 -15.61
N ALA A 97 3.78 -18.05 -15.73
CA ALA A 97 2.76 -17.72 -14.73
C ALA A 97 2.73 -18.74 -13.58
N ASN A 98 3.79 -18.78 -12.80
CA ASN A 98 3.92 -19.55 -11.57
C ASN A 98 4.84 -18.83 -10.58
N TYR A 99 4.66 -19.08 -9.29
CA TYR A 99 5.35 -18.35 -8.23
C TYR A 99 6.88 -18.38 -8.35
N GLU A 100 7.44 -19.54 -8.66
CA GLU A 100 8.90 -19.74 -8.72
C GLU A 100 9.53 -18.82 -9.79
N THR A 101 8.90 -18.71 -10.95
CA THR A 101 9.43 -17.86 -12.04
C THR A 101 9.06 -16.40 -11.86
N VAL A 102 7.83 -16.07 -11.39
CA VAL A 102 7.39 -14.69 -11.18
C VAL A 102 8.20 -14.01 -10.10
N SER A 103 8.54 -14.71 -9.01
CA SER A 103 9.32 -14.17 -7.90
C SER A 103 10.74 -13.72 -8.30
N THR A 104 11.25 -14.15 -9.46
CA THR A 104 12.52 -13.66 -10.02
C THR A 104 12.46 -12.19 -10.50
N GLY A 105 11.25 -11.64 -10.72
CA GLY A 105 11.05 -10.29 -11.25
C GLY A 105 11.31 -10.14 -12.75
N SER A 106 11.62 -11.22 -13.48
CA SER A 106 12.06 -11.17 -14.90
C SER A 106 10.98 -11.54 -15.91
N THR A 107 9.79 -11.97 -15.46
CA THR A 107 8.74 -12.53 -16.32
C THR A 107 7.79 -11.51 -16.95
N GLY A 108 7.83 -10.26 -16.51
CA GLY A 108 6.85 -9.25 -16.86
C GLY A 108 5.53 -9.35 -16.10
N HIS A 109 5.29 -10.44 -15.35
CA HIS A 109 4.13 -10.54 -14.47
C HIS A 109 4.20 -9.56 -13.31
N ALA A 110 3.00 -9.09 -12.87
CA ALA A 110 2.80 -8.54 -11.54
C ALA A 110 1.94 -9.51 -10.72
N GLU A 111 2.24 -9.62 -9.43
CA GLU A 111 1.30 -10.20 -8.47
C GLU A 111 0.02 -9.37 -8.49
N SER A 112 -1.08 -10.02 -8.79
CA SER A 112 -2.35 -9.37 -9.11
C SER A 112 -3.49 -10.09 -8.42
N VAL A 113 -4.61 -9.39 -8.25
CA VAL A 113 -5.86 -9.99 -7.76
C VAL A 113 -6.95 -9.73 -8.78
N ARG A 114 -7.65 -10.80 -9.20
CA ARG A 114 -8.89 -10.71 -9.95
C ARG A 114 -10.04 -10.59 -8.97
N ILE A 115 -10.82 -9.54 -9.10
CA ILE A 115 -11.92 -9.18 -8.22
C ILE A 115 -13.20 -9.33 -9.04
N THR A 116 -14.05 -10.28 -8.68
CA THR A 116 -15.40 -10.41 -9.23
C THR A 116 -16.37 -9.71 -8.28
N TYR A 117 -17.20 -8.81 -8.78
CA TYR A 117 -18.07 -7.99 -7.96
C TYR A 117 -19.45 -7.78 -8.58
N ASP A 118 -20.42 -7.46 -7.72
CA ASP A 118 -21.76 -7.01 -8.09
C ASP A 118 -21.75 -5.48 -8.22
N PRO A 119 -21.82 -4.92 -9.43
CA PRO A 119 -21.73 -3.47 -9.65
C PRO A 119 -22.94 -2.69 -9.10
N THR A 120 -23.99 -3.36 -8.68
CA THR A 120 -25.13 -2.73 -7.99
C THR A 120 -24.85 -2.49 -6.50
N GLN A 121 -23.81 -3.13 -5.93
CA GLN A 121 -23.41 -3.01 -4.52
C GLN A 121 -22.11 -2.27 -4.33
N VAL A 122 -21.16 -2.43 -5.25
CA VAL A 122 -19.87 -1.71 -5.26
C VAL A 122 -19.47 -1.42 -6.70
N THR A 123 -19.12 -0.18 -7.01
CA THR A 123 -18.75 0.21 -8.37
C THR A 123 -17.25 0.00 -8.61
N TYR A 124 -16.85 -0.03 -9.89
CA TYR A 124 -15.43 -0.09 -10.27
C TYR A 124 -14.65 1.10 -9.69
N GLY A 125 -15.19 2.30 -9.76
CA GLY A 125 -14.58 3.49 -9.17
C GLY A 125 -14.40 3.37 -7.65
N GLN A 126 -15.33 2.76 -6.93
CA GLN A 126 -15.18 2.50 -5.50
C GLN A 126 -14.08 1.46 -5.22
N LEU A 127 -13.94 0.43 -6.07
CA LEU A 127 -12.80 -0.50 -5.96
C LEU A 127 -11.47 0.23 -6.17
N LEU A 128 -11.39 1.13 -7.15
CA LEU A 128 -10.20 1.97 -7.36
C LEU A 128 -9.96 2.94 -6.20
N GLN A 129 -11.01 3.50 -5.60
CA GLN A 129 -10.86 4.36 -4.41
C GLN A 129 -10.25 3.60 -3.24
N ILE A 130 -10.70 2.35 -2.99
CA ILE A 130 -10.10 1.46 -2.00
C ILE A 130 -8.65 1.14 -2.36
N PHE A 131 -8.36 0.87 -3.64
CA PHE A 131 -7.02 0.59 -4.14
C PHE A 131 -6.02 1.68 -3.77
N PHE A 132 -6.34 2.92 -4.07
CA PHE A 132 -5.48 4.08 -3.79
C PHE A 132 -5.50 4.54 -2.34
N SER A 133 -6.54 4.21 -1.57
CA SER A 133 -6.66 4.65 -0.17
C SER A 133 -6.05 3.66 0.83
N VAL A 134 -6.09 2.36 0.51
CA VAL A 134 -5.86 1.26 1.48
C VAL A 134 -4.81 0.28 1.00
N VAL A 135 -4.88 -0.13 -0.27
CA VAL A 135 -4.15 -1.32 -0.75
C VAL A 135 -2.67 -1.03 -0.92
N GLN A 136 -2.31 0.13 -1.48
CA GLN A 136 -0.95 0.40 -1.93
C GLN A 136 -0.56 1.88 -1.80
N ASP A 137 0.74 2.16 -1.85
CA ASP A 137 1.30 3.49 -2.02
C ASP A 137 1.63 3.69 -3.51
N PRO A 138 0.89 4.55 -4.24
CA PRO A 138 1.05 4.71 -5.68
C PRO A 138 2.32 5.43 -6.09
N THR A 139 3.15 5.87 -5.15
CA THR A 139 4.42 6.56 -5.44
C THR A 139 5.62 5.61 -5.47
N GLN A 140 5.42 4.32 -5.16
CA GLN A 140 6.48 3.33 -5.10
C GLN A 140 6.64 2.59 -6.45
N LEU A 141 7.73 2.90 -7.15
CA LEU A 141 8.02 2.26 -8.44
C LEU A 141 8.67 0.89 -8.25
N ASN A 142 8.10 -0.15 -8.87
CA ASN A 142 8.60 -1.53 -8.84
C ASN A 142 8.86 -2.07 -7.43
N ARG A 143 8.04 -1.67 -6.49
CA ARG A 143 8.08 -2.14 -5.09
C ARG A 143 6.77 -1.81 -4.39
N GLN A 144 6.52 -2.44 -3.23
CA GLN A 144 5.46 -2.03 -2.33
C GLN A 144 5.83 -2.42 -0.90
N GLY A 145 6.00 -1.40 -0.03
CA GLY A 145 6.43 -1.63 1.34
C GLY A 145 7.79 -2.34 1.40
N PRO A 146 7.90 -3.54 2.05
CA PRO A 146 9.14 -4.27 2.14
C PRO A 146 9.51 -5.02 0.85
N ASP A 147 8.54 -5.24 -0.05
CA ASP A 147 8.73 -6.08 -1.24
C ASP A 147 9.32 -5.26 -2.38
N GLU A 148 10.41 -5.74 -2.97
CA GLU A 148 11.12 -5.09 -4.07
C GLU A 148 11.13 -6.00 -5.31
N GLY A 149 10.89 -5.40 -6.48
CA GLY A 149 10.88 -6.08 -7.76
C GLY A 149 9.69 -5.68 -8.62
N THR A 150 9.81 -5.89 -9.93
CA THR A 150 8.78 -5.55 -10.91
C THR A 150 7.47 -6.31 -10.70
N GLN A 151 7.54 -7.48 -10.07
CA GLN A 151 6.37 -8.30 -9.71
C GLN A 151 5.50 -7.64 -8.64
N TYR A 152 6.04 -6.70 -7.87
CA TYR A 152 5.31 -5.94 -6.84
C TYR A 152 4.91 -4.53 -7.28
N ARG A 153 5.04 -4.23 -8.59
CA ARG A 153 4.65 -2.93 -9.13
C ARG A 153 3.15 -2.69 -8.99
N SER A 154 2.77 -1.42 -8.87
CA SER A 154 1.38 -1.00 -8.93
C SER A 154 0.90 -0.94 -10.37
N ALA A 155 -0.22 -1.64 -10.68
CA ALA A 155 -0.82 -1.64 -12.00
C ALA A 155 -2.34 -1.94 -11.95
N ILE A 156 -3.07 -1.38 -12.90
CA ILE A 156 -4.47 -1.63 -13.16
C ILE A 156 -4.57 -2.28 -14.54
N PHE A 157 -4.98 -3.54 -14.60
CA PHE A 157 -5.17 -4.28 -15.85
C PHE A 157 -6.63 -4.14 -16.29
N ALA A 158 -6.91 -3.13 -17.10
CA ALA A 158 -8.28 -2.85 -17.56
C ALA A 158 -8.86 -4.04 -18.33
N GLN A 159 -10.10 -4.40 -18.08
CA GLN A 159 -10.77 -5.51 -18.75
C GLN A 159 -11.43 -5.05 -20.06
N ASP A 160 -11.77 -3.76 -20.13
CA ASP A 160 -12.32 -3.12 -21.33
C ASP A 160 -11.89 -1.65 -21.44
N ALA A 161 -12.35 -0.99 -22.50
CA ALA A 161 -12.02 0.42 -22.76
C ALA A 161 -12.67 1.39 -21.75
N THR A 162 -13.78 1.00 -21.12
CA THR A 162 -14.45 1.81 -20.10
C THR A 162 -13.63 1.81 -18.81
N GLN A 163 -13.20 0.62 -18.35
CA GLN A 163 -12.30 0.50 -17.20
C GLN A 163 -10.99 1.26 -17.43
N GLN A 164 -10.40 1.15 -18.61
CA GLN A 164 -9.19 1.90 -18.96
C GLN A 164 -9.41 3.41 -18.81
N ARG A 165 -10.51 3.93 -19.35
CA ARG A 165 -10.85 5.35 -19.28
C ARG A 165 -11.11 5.80 -17.83
N VAL A 166 -11.88 5.04 -17.05
CA VAL A 166 -12.18 5.35 -15.64
C VAL A 166 -10.89 5.35 -14.82
N ALA A 167 -10.04 4.32 -14.96
CA ALA A 167 -8.78 4.24 -14.23
C ALA A 167 -7.84 5.40 -14.56
N GLN A 168 -7.68 5.75 -15.85
CA GLN A 168 -6.85 6.88 -16.25
C GLN A 168 -7.41 8.20 -15.73
N SER A 169 -8.71 8.43 -15.88
CA SER A 169 -9.38 9.63 -15.39
C SER A 169 -9.22 9.79 -13.87
N TYR A 170 -9.26 8.68 -13.13
CA TYR A 170 -9.09 8.73 -11.69
C TYR A 170 -7.63 9.03 -11.29
N ILE A 171 -6.64 8.44 -11.94
CA ILE A 171 -5.23 8.80 -11.73
C ILE A 171 -4.98 10.27 -12.04
N ASP A 172 -5.54 10.80 -13.12
CA ASP A 172 -5.41 12.21 -13.49
C ASP A 172 -6.05 13.12 -12.42
N GLN A 173 -7.23 12.76 -11.91
CA GLN A 173 -7.90 13.44 -10.81
C GLN A 173 -7.04 13.49 -9.54
N LEU A 174 -6.50 12.34 -9.12
CA LEU A 174 -5.66 12.23 -7.92
C LEU A 174 -4.36 13.03 -8.07
N THR A 175 -3.78 13.03 -9.27
CA THR A 175 -2.56 13.79 -9.61
C THR A 175 -2.82 15.29 -9.56
N GLN A 176 -3.92 15.77 -10.17
CA GLN A 176 -4.31 17.17 -10.15
C GLN A 176 -4.63 17.67 -8.75
N ALA A 177 -5.24 16.83 -7.91
CA ALA A 177 -5.55 17.13 -6.52
C ALA A 177 -4.33 17.02 -5.59
N ALA A 178 -3.16 16.60 -6.10
CA ALA A 178 -1.92 16.38 -5.32
C ALA A 178 -2.17 15.54 -4.05
N VAL A 179 -2.96 14.47 -4.16
CA VAL A 179 -3.38 13.62 -3.04
C VAL A 179 -2.19 12.93 -2.38
N PHE A 180 -1.18 12.58 -3.18
CA PHE A 180 0.01 11.86 -2.73
C PHE A 180 1.25 12.76 -2.74
N PRO A 181 2.26 12.49 -1.88
CA PRO A 181 3.46 13.33 -1.76
C PRO A 181 4.42 13.24 -2.96
N GLY A 182 4.20 12.31 -3.88
CA GLY A 182 5.01 12.07 -5.06
C GLY A 182 4.15 11.74 -6.29
N PRO A 183 4.79 11.56 -7.45
CA PRO A 183 4.09 11.18 -8.67
C PRO A 183 3.45 9.79 -8.53
N ILE A 184 2.24 9.65 -9.07
CA ILE A 184 1.60 8.34 -9.18
C ILE A 184 2.29 7.55 -10.30
N VAL A 185 2.87 6.39 -9.93
CA VAL A 185 3.57 5.49 -10.85
C VAL A 185 2.74 4.25 -11.21
N THR A 186 1.50 4.18 -10.73
CA THR A 186 0.54 3.12 -11.10
C THR A 186 0.29 3.14 -12.59
N SER A 187 0.57 2.03 -13.27
CA SER A 187 0.33 1.90 -14.71
C SER A 187 -1.09 1.43 -15.01
N VAL A 188 -1.72 2.01 -16.03
CA VAL A 188 -2.97 1.48 -16.59
C VAL A 188 -2.61 0.67 -17.82
N VAL A 189 -2.79 -0.65 -17.72
CA VAL A 189 -2.51 -1.60 -18.82
C VAL A 189 -3.78 -1.75 -19.65
N PRO A 190 -3.69 -1.56 -20.99
CA PRO A 190 -4.86 -1.69 -21.88
C PRO A 190 -5.50 -3.08 -21.82
N PRO A 191 -6.78 -3.22 -22.23
CA PRO A 191 -7.47 -4.50 -22.31
C PRO A 191 -6.69 -5.53 -23.14
N LYS A 192 -6.79 -6.81 -22.74
CA LYS A 192 -6.19 -8.03 -23.34
C LYS A 192 -5.05 -8.65 -22.51
N ALA A 193 -4.61 -8.03 -21.43
CA ALA A 193 -3.68 -8.71 -20.52
C ALA A 193 -4.38 -9.94 -19.90
N ALA A 194 -3.80 -11.12 -20.08
CA ALA A 194 -4.32 -12.33 -19.48
C ALA A 194 -4.03 -12.35 -17.97
N PHE A 195 -4.99 -12.88 -17.20
CA PHE A 195 -4.81 -13.21 -15.79
C PHE A 195 -4.67 -14.73 -15.65
N PHE A 196 -3.71 -15.14 -14.82
CA PHE A 196 -3.44 -16.53 -14.50
C PHE A 196 -3.56 -16.73 -12.98
N PRO A 197 -4.48 -17.58 -12.50
CA PRO A 197 -4.60 -17.87 -11.07
C PRO A 197 -3.29 -18.35 -10.48
N ALA A 198 -2.95 -17.87 -9.29
CA ALA A 198 -1.85 -18.37 -8.51
C ALA A 198 -2.18 -19.73 -7.88
N GLU A 199 -1.15 -20.41 -7.41
CA GLU A 199 -1.22 -21.71 -6.79
C GLU A 199 -2.16 -21.69 -5.57
N ARG A 200 -2.81 -22.82 -5.31
CA ARG A 200 -3.83 -22.97 -4.26
C ARG A 200 -3.34 -22.51 -2.87
N TYR A 201 -2.08 -22.72 -2.55
CA TYR A 201 -1.51 -22.35 -1.25
C TYR A 201 -1.38 -20.84 -1.03
N HIS A 202 -1.48 -20.04 -2.09
CA HIS A 202 -1.53 -18.57 -2.00
C HIS A 202 -2.92 -18.02 -1.77
N GLN A 203 -3.97 -18.80 -2.12
CA GLN A 203 -5.33 -18.31 -2.00
C GLN A 203 -5.75 -18.19 -0.53
N ASP A 204 -6.46 -17.11 -0.20
CA ASP A 204 -6.97 -16.80 1.14
C ASP A 204 -5.90 -16.77 2.24
N PHE A 205 -4.62 -16.57 1.87
CA PHE A 205 -3.50 -16.71 2.78
C PHE A 205 -3.59 -15.77 3.99
N LEU A 206 -3.95 -14.49 3.78
CA LEU A 206 -4.14 -13.53 4.87
C LEU A 206 -5.20 -14.01 5.87
N ASN A 207 -6.36 -14.43 5.37
CA ASN A 207 -7.48 -14.85 6.20
C ASN A 207 -7.21 -16.16 6.95
N SER A 208 -6.40 -17.05 6.37
CA SER A 208 -6.01 -18.32 6.97
C SER A 208 -4.83 -18.18 7.95
N ASN A 209 -4.01 -17.14 7.81
CA ASN A 209 -2.76 -16.95 8.55
C ASN A 209 -2.59 -15.53 9.11
N PRO A 210 -3.56 -14.98 9.86
CA PRO A 210 -3.53 -13.57 10.30
C PRO A 210 -2.38 -13.26 11.26
N SER A 211 -1.84 -14.27 11.95
CA SER A 211 -0.69 -14.15 12.87
C SER A 211 0.67 -14.41 12.20
N PHE A 212 0.71 -14.75 10.91
CA PHE A 212 1.98 -14.88 10.20
C PHE A 212 2.72 -13.53 10.23
N PRO A 213 4.02 -13.47 10.60
CA PRO A 213 4.71 -12.21 10.91
C PRO A 213 4.59 -11.14 9.83
N TYR A 214 4.72 -11.53 8.55
CA TYR A 214 4.54 -10.62 7.43
C TYR A 214 3.11 -10.07 7.38
N ILE A 215 2.11 -10.96 7.43
CA ILE A 215 0.68 -10.61 7.40
C ILE A 215 0.33 -9.66 8.55
N ALA A 216 0.71 -10.01 9.78
CA ALA A 216 0.43 -9.21 10.97
C ALA A 216 1.06 -7.81 10.89
N THR A 217 2.25 -7.70 10.27
CA THR A 217 2.99 -6.44 10.19
C THR A 217 2.55 -5.55 9.04
N PHE A 218 2.28 -6.12 7.85
CA PHE A 218 2.11 -5.34 6.63
C PHE A 218 0.69 -5.38 6.05
N ASP A 219 -0.07 -6.45 6.29
CA ASP A 219 -1.37 -6.62 5.64
C ASP A 219 -2.57 -6.44 6.57
N MET A 220 -2.48 -6.90 7.84
CA MET A 220 -3.57 -6.64 8.81
C MET A 220 -3.88 -5.15 8.99
N PRO A 221 -2.88 -4.22 9.02
CA PRO A 221 -3.17 -2.80 9.07
C PRO A 221 -3.99 -2.27 7.88
N LYS A 222 -3.92 -2.93 6.71
CA LYS A 222 -4.76 -2.57 5.55
C LYS A 222 -6.23 -2.90 5.81
N LEU A 223 -6.52 -4.02 6.48
CA LEU A 223 -7.90 -4.35 6.88
C LEU A 223 -8.45 -3.36 7.90
N ASP A 224 -7.64 -2.95 8.88
CA ASP A 224 -8.03 -1.92 9.84
C ASP A 224 -8.33 -0.60 9.14
N SER A 225 -7.51 -0.24 8.16
CA SER A 225 -7.72 0.95 7.31
C SER A 225 -8.99 0.84 6.46
N LEU A 226 -9.26 -0.32 5.84
CA LEU A 226 -10.50 -0.55 5.11
C LEU A 226 -11.72 -0.34 6.02
N LYS A 227 -11.69 -0.94 7.22
CA LYS A 227 -12.77 -0.82 8.20
C LYS A 227 -12.99 0.61 8.66
N GLN A 228 -11.89 1.35 8.86
CA GLN A 228 -11.93 2.75 9.31
C GLN A 228 -12.40 3.71 8.22
N LEU A 229 -11.85 3.59 7.01
CA LEU A 229 -12.09 4.52 5.90
C LEU A 229 -13.36 4.20 5.13
N PHE A 230 -13.74 2.92 5.03
CA PHE A 230 -14.88 2.45 4.25
C PHE A 230 -15.85 1.59 5.07
N PRO A 231 -16.35 2.06 6.24
CA PRO A 231 -17.19 1.23 7.12
C PRO A 231 -18.48 0.74 6.46
N ALA A 232 -19.01 1.50 5.50
CA ALA A 232 -20.21 1.10 4.76
C ALA A 232 -19.96 -0.08 3.80
N LEU A 233 -18.75 -0.16 3.24
CA LEU A 233 -18.33 -1.21 2.30
C LEU A 233 -17.62 -2.38 2.99
N TYR A 234 -17.17 -2.22 4.23
CA TYR A 234 -16.50 -3.29 4.97
C TYR A 234 -17.48 -4.38 5.43
N ARG A 235 -17.03 -5.64 5.35
CA ARG A 235 -17.71 -6.79 5.98
C ARG A 235 -16.72 -7.60 6.82
N ASP A 236 -17.17 -8.11 7.98
CA ASP A 236 -16.34 -8.92 8.89
C ASP A 236 -16.03 -10.32 8.32
N GLN A 237 -16.99 -10.93 7.62
CA GLN A 237 -16.84 -12.26 7.03
C GLN A 237 -16.33 -12.14 5.59
N PRO A 238 -15.10 -12.60 5.29
CA PRO A 238 -14.53 -12.51 3.95
C PRO A 238 -15.20 -13.47 2.97
N THR A 239 -15.15 -13.13 1.68
CA THR A 239 -15.42 -14.10 0.61
C THR A 239 -14.15 -14.90 0.34
N LEU A 240 -14.18 -16.22 0.57
CA LEU A 240 -13.03 -17.10 0.41
C LEU A 240 -13.13 -17.91 -0.89
N VAL A 241 -12.03 -17.94 -1.66
CA VAL A 241 -11.92 -18.74 -2.90
C VAL A 241 -11.94 -20.22 -2.58
N LEU A 242 -11.22 -20.66 -1.54
CA LEU A 242 -11.09 -22.04 -1.16
C LEU A 242 -12.38 -22.62 -0.54
N ALA A 243 -13.22 -21.80 0.05
CA ALA A 243 -14.51 -22.24 0.58
C ALA A 243 -15.52 -22.60 -0.54
N ASN A 244 -15.30 -22.07 -1.75
CA ASN A 244 -16.13 -22.30 -2.92
C ASN A 244 -15.72 -23.56 -3.73
N GLY A 245 -14.84 -24.42 -3.20
CA GLY A 245 -14.51 -25.72 -3.76
C GLY A 245 -13.53 -25.72 -4.94
N ARG A 246 -12.71 -24.67 -5.09
CA ARG A 246 -11.63 -24.59 -6.09
C ARG A 246 -10.26 -24.96 -5.57
#